data_2536299d78e3a1136df5d16d92e37a41
#
_entry.id   2536299d78e3a1136df5d16d92e37a41
#
_cell.length_a   1.000
_cell.length_b   1.000
_cell.length_c   1.000
_cell.angle_alpha   90.00
_cell.angle_beta   90.00
_cell.angle_gamma   90.00
#
_symmetry.space_group_name_H-M   'P 1'
#
loop_
_entity.id
_entity.type
_entity.pdbx_description
1 polymer ?
#
loop_
_entity_poly.entity_id
_entity_poly.type
_entity_poly.pdbx_seq_one_letter_code
_entity_poly.pdbx_strand_id
1 'polypeptide(L)'
;MGSKNKLKRFRENDTFANVFQPSRDDLVKAEYEMKGNCEICIKIAGDFLSDEDKARFYETFGDYCDRISIENTAPCWPEFDVEDRMGLTITEGIYNQKISETDTCPYIFYSMAVNSDGTVSLCFLDWARKLLIGDVRKQSLKSIWEGDLLYGHQVEHLKGNRKNHPVCGKCGQLSHCLPDNIDPFAGMLLEKLQAARGR
;
A
#
# COMPACT_ATOMS: atom_id res chain seq x y z
N MET A 1 17.56 8.77 18.70
CA MET A 1 18.83 9.14 18.02
C MET A 1 19.21 8.20 16.86
N GLY A 2 18.28 7.44 16.26
CA GLY A 2 18.60 6.42 15.23
C GLY A 2 18.21 6.75 13.79
N SER A 3 17.21 7.57 13.57
CA SER A 3 16.60 7.75 12.23
C SER A 3 17.36 8.74 11.33
N LYS A 4 17.81 9.86 11.86
CA LYS A 4 18.54 10.87 11.06
C LYS A 4 19.92 10.39 10.57
N ASN A 5 20.59 9.52 11.32
CA ASN A 5 21.88 8.94 10.91
C ASN A 5 21.75 7.86 9.82
N LYS A 6 20.61 7.15 9.75
CA LYS A 6 20.35 6.18 8.66
C LYS A 6 20.10 6.89 7.33
N LEU A 7 19.30 7.94 7.33
CA LEU A 7 19.02 8.75 6.13
C LEU A 7 20.27 9.50 5.63
N LYS A 8 21.15 9.94 6.55
CA LYS A 8 22.41 10.56 6.17
C LYS A 8 23.38 9.56 5.54
N ARG A 9 23.44 8.31 6.05
CA ARG A 9 24.19 7.21 5.42
C ARG A 9 23.66 6.85 4.01
N PHE A 10 22.36 6.94 3.78
CA PHE A 10 21.74 6.76 2.46
C PHE A 10 22.21 7.80 1.44
N ARG A 11 22.50 9.04 1.89
CA ARG A 11 23.00 10.13 1.03
C ARG A 11 24.50 10.15 0.85
N GLU A 12 25.28 9.56 1.79
CA GLU A 12 26.73 9.59 1.77
C GLU A 12 27.36 8.39 1.01
N ASN A 13 26.59 7.32 0.78
CA ASN A 13 27.04 6.15 0.01
C ASN A 13 26.23 6.08 -1.30
N ASP A 14 26.68 6.81 -2.30
CA ASP A 14 26.09 6.98 -3.63
C ASP A 14 26.03 5.71 -4.49
N THR A 15 26.04 4.53 -3.92
CA THR A 15 25.84 3.32 -4.70
C THR A 15 24.79 2.43 -4.05
N PHE A 16 23.74 2.16 -4.82
CA PHE A 16 22.70 1.18 -4.57
C PHE A 16 23.27 -0.16 -4.01
N ALA A 17 24.46 -0.56 -4.47
CA ALA A 17 25.17 -1.75 -4.02
C ALA A 17 25.46 -1.79 -2.51
N ASN A 18 25.50 -0.65 -1.82
CA ASN A 18 25.82 -0.58 -0.40
C ASN A 18 24.59 -0.59 0.53
N VAL A 19 23.38 -0.52 -0.01
CA VAL A 19 22.14 -0.40 0.77
C VAL A 19 21.36 -1.71 0.85
N PHE A 20 21.45 -2.53 -0.18
CA PHE A 20 20.82 -3.85 -0.25
C PHE A 20 21.82 -4.84 -0.83
N GLN A 21 22.47 -5.61 0.02
CA GLN A 21 23.13 -6.84 -0.40
C GLN A 21 22.60 -8.02 0.43
N PRO A 22 21.49 -8.62 0.02
CA PRO A 22 21.54 -10.06 0.00
C PRO A 22 22.61 -10.38 -1.05
N SER A 23 23.60 -11.19 -0.70
CA SER A 23 24.54 -11.66 -1.72
C SER A 23 23.71 -12.39 -2.80
N ARG A 24 24.22 -12.43 -4.02
CA ARG A 24 23.63 -13.25 -5.10
C ARG A 24 23.32 -14.67 -4.58
N ASP A 25 24.19 -15.20 -3.75
CA ASP A 25 24.07 -16.53 -3.15
C ASP A 25 22.91 -16.63 -2.15
N ASP A 26 22.59 -15.56 -1.41
CA ASP A 26 21.45 -15.55 -0.48
C ASP A 26 20.10 -15.58 -1.22
N LEU A 27 19.98 -14.90 -2.36
CA LEU A 27 18.78 -14.94 -3.21
C LEU A 27 18.60 -16.30 -3.89
N VAL A 28 19.68 -16.86 -4.47
CA VAL A 28 19.67 -18.19 -5.08
C VAL A 28 19.35 -19.26 -4.03
N LYS A 29 19.88 -19.12 -2.81
CA LYS A 29 19.60 -20.04 -1.71
C LYS A 29 18.15 -19.95 -1.26
N ALA A 30 17.59 -18.75 -1.14
CA ALA A 30 16.18 -18.55 -0.80
C ALA A 30 15.26 -19.16 -1.86
N GLU A 31 15.53 -18.96 -3.16
CA GLU A 31 14.77 -19.58 -4.25
C GLU A 31 14.86 -21.12 -4.20
N TYR A 32 16.06 -21.66 -3.98
CA TYR A 32 16.29 -23.10 -3.91
C TYR A 32 15.62 -23.76 -2.69
N GLU A 33 15.70 -23.12 -1.53
CA GLU A 33 15.11 -23.64 -0.27
C GLU A 33 13.58 -23.57 -0.28
N MET A 34 12.98 -22.60 -0.98
CA MET A 34 11.53 -22.41 -1.04
C MET A 34 10.81 -23.19 -2.17
N LYS A 35 11.57 -23.82 -3.08
CA LYS A 35 11.11 -24.79 -4.11
C LYS A 35 9.71 -24.55 -4.67
N GLY A 36 9.50 -23.43 -5.31
CA GLY A 36 8.30 -23.19 -6.13
C GLY A 36 7.00 -22.90 -5.38
N ASN A 37 7.03 -22.76 -4.05
CA ASN A 37 5.86 -22.38 -3.26
C ASN A 37 5.86 -20.91 -2.81
N CYS A 38 6.84 -20.12 -3.23
CA CYS A 38 6.95 -18.72 -2.89
C CYS A 38 7.32 -17.89 -4.14
N GLU A 39 6.64 -16.80 -4.33
CA GLU A 39 6.95 -15.81 -5.34
C GLU A 39 7.89 -14.76 -4.76
N ILE A 40 9.05 -14.56 -5.41
CA ILE A 40 10.03 -13.55 -5.04
C ILE A 40 9.75 -12.28 -5.83
N CYS A 41 9.31 -11.24 -5.11
CA CYS A 41 9.06 -9.92 -5.69
C CYS A 41 10.10 -8.93 -5.18
N ILE A 42 10.88 -8.34 -6.08
CA ILE A 42 11.88 -7.33 -5.73
C ILE A 42 11.44 -5.98 -6.25
N LYS A 43 11.43 -4.97 -5.38
CA LYS A 43 11.07 -3.62 -5.77
C LYS A 43 11.89 -2.56 -5.05
N ILE A 44 12.03 -1.39 -5.69
CA ILE A 44 12.73 -0.22 -5.14
C ILE A 44 12.01 1.06 -5.53
N ALA A 45 12.12 2.09 -4.66
CA ALA A 45 11.71 3.45 -5.01
C ALA A 45 12.73 4.08 -5.97
N GLY A 46 12.25 4.59 -7.11
CA GLY A 46 13.09 5.06 -8.20
C GLY A 46 13.30 6.57 -8.28
N ASP A 47 12.62 7.34 -7.42
CA ASP A 47 12.60 8.81 -7.51
C ASP A 47 13.98 9.48 -7.40
N PHE A 48 14.93 8.82 -6.74
CA PHE A 48 16.28 9.35 -6.52
C PHE A 48 17.38 8.51 -7.19
N LEU A 49 16.98 7.58 -8.07
CA LEU A 49 17.94 6.75 -8.81
C LEU A 49 18.27 7.36 -10.16
N SER A 50 19.58 7.33 -10.53
CA SER A 50 20.00 7.61 -11.89
C SER A 50 19.54 6.50 -12.86
N ASP A 51 19.55 6.76 -14.15
CA ASP A 51 19.22 5.73 -15.15
C ASP A 51 20.22 4.58 -15.13
N GLU A 52 21.47 4.84 -14.81
CA GLU A 52 22.50 3.80 -14.60
C GLU A 52 22.19 2.94 -13.36
N ASP A 53 21.71 3.54 -12.28
CA ASP A 53 21.34 2.77 -11.07
C ASP A 53 20.09 1.92 -11.31
N LYS A 54 19.11 2.44 -12.08
CA LYS A 54 17.93 1.68 -12.50
C LYS A 54 18.31 0.48 -13.38
N ALA A 55 19.20 0.69 -14.37
CA ALA A 55 19.71 -0.39 -15.21
C ALA A 55 20.44 -1.45 -14.37
N ARG A 56 21.34 -1.03 -13.48
CA ARG A 56 22.09 -1.92 -12.58
C ARG A 56 21.17 -2.71 -11.64
N PHE A 57 20.07 -2.12 -11.19
CA PHE A 57 19.07 -2.81 -10.40
C PHE A 57 18.48 -4.02 -11.13
N TYR A 58 18.05 -3.83 -12.38
CA TYR A 58 17.52 -4.92 -13.20
C TYR A 58 18.59 -5.97 -13.54
N GLU A 59 19.81 -5.55 -13.89
CA GLU A 59 20.93 -6.44 -14.18
C GLU A 59 21.33 -7.29 -12.95
N THR A 60 21.26 -6.70 -11.76
CA THR A 60 21.69 -7.37 -10.51
C THR A 60 20.66 -8.39 -10.03
N PHE A 61 19.37 -8.09 -10.14
CA PHE A 61 18.32 -8.86 -9.47
C PHE A 61 17.34 -9.55 -10.41
N GLY A 62 17.32 -9.20 -11.70
CA GLY A 62 16.30 -9.69 -12.64
C GLY A 62 16.26 -11.20 -12.80
N ASP A 63 17.43 -11.88 -12.75
CA ASP A 63 17.52 -13.34 -12.89
C ASP A 63 17.19 -14.11 -11.59
N TYR A 64 16.90 -13.40 -10.48
CA TYR A 64 16.74 -14.00 -9.15
C TYR A 64 15.36 -13.76 -8.55
N CYS A 65 14.39 -13.31 -9.33
CA CYS A 65 13.06 -13.02 -8.85
C CYS A 65 12.00 -13.33 -9.90
N ASP A 66 10.79 -13.59 -9.44
CA ASP A 66 9.63 -13.80 -10.29
C ASP A 66 9.07 -12.47 -10.81
N ARG A 67 9.18 -11.42 -9.99
CA ARG A 67 8.78 -10.05 -10.35
C ARG A 67 9.78 -9.02 -9.85
N ILE A 68 10.09 -8.04 -10.70
CA ILE A 68 10.95 -6.91 -10.37
C ILE A 68 10.33 -5.61 -10.86
N SER A 69 10.33 -4.57 -10.01
CA SER A 69 9.80 -3.26 -10.39
C SER A 69 10.54 -2.10 -9.73
N ILE A 70 10.58 -0.99 -10.45
CA ILE A 70 10.96 0.31 -9.90
C ILE A 70 9.66 1.11 -9.74
N GLU A 71 9.38 1.54 -8.53
CA GLU A 71 8.15 2.25 -8.17
C GLU A 71 8.45 3.73 -7.91
N ASN A 72 7.57 4.61 -8.39
CA ASN A 72 7.58 6.01 -7.97
C ASN A 72 6.98 6.13 -6.56
N THR A 73 7.38 7.15 -5.84
CA THR A 73 6.71 7.50 -4.59
C THR A 73 5.28 7.98 -4.89
N ALA A 74 4.33 7.53 -4.10
CA ALA A 74 2.94 7.94 -4.23
C ALA A 74 2.41 8.54 -2.91
N PRO A 75 1.52 9.56 -2.96
CA PRO A 75 1.00 10.23 -1.77
C PRO A 75 -0.12 9.42 -1.11
N CYS A 76 0.19 8.17 -0.74
CA CYS A 76 -0.80 7.21 -0.24
C CYS A 76 -1.28 7.51 1.19
N TRP A 77 -0.47 8.21 1.99
CA TRP A 77 -0.71 8.39 3.41
C TRP A 77 -1.42 9.71 3.70
N PRO A 78 -2.68 9.69 4.20
CA PRO A 78 -3.48 10.91 4.39
C PRO A 78 -2.87 11.94 5.35
N GLU A 79 -2.00 11.50 6.25
CA GLU A 79 -1.39 12.33 7.30
C GLU A 79 0.06 12.74 6.99
N PHE A 80 0.58 12.33 5.84
CA PHE A 80 1.97 12.58 5.47
C PHE A 80 2.04 13.23 4.09
N ASP A 81 2.43 14.48 4.06
CA ASP A 81 2.72 15.19 2.81
C ASP A 81 4.06 14.71 2.26
N VAL A 82 3.99 13.81 1.29
CA VAL A 82 5.16 13.18 0.68
C VAL A 82 5.93 14.20 -0.17
N GLU A 83 5.24 15.04 -0.92
CA GLU A 83 5.87 16.01 -1.82
C GLU A 83 6.69 17.03 -1.02
N ASP A 84 6.10 17.62 0.02
CA ASP A 84 6.79 18.58 0.90
C ASP A 84 7.94 17.90 1.66
N ARG A 85 7.72 16.72 2.22
CA ARG A 85 8.70 16.03 3.06
C ARG A 85 9.90 15.47 2.29
N MET A 86 9.70 15.07 1.04
CA MET A 86 10.72 14.45 0.20
C MET A 86 11.27 15.40 -0.86
N GLY A 87 10.66 16.58 -1.05
CA GLY A 87 11.04 17.54 -2.09
C GLY A 87 10.76 17.01 -3.49
N LEU A 88 9.70 16.22 -3.64
CA LEU A 88 9.27 15.63 -4.90
C LEU A 88 8.13 16.46 -5.52
N THR A 89 7.94 16.29 -6.83
CA THR A 89 6.72 16.69 -7.53
C THR A 89 6.15 15.45 -8.19
N ILE A 90 4.99 14.98 -7.71
CA ILE A 90 4.38 13.73 -8.16
C ILE A 90 3.41 14.02 -9.30
N THR A 91 3.80 13.66 -10.51
CA THR A 91 3.02 13.89 -11.75
C THR A 91 2.44 12.63 -12.35
N GLU A 92 2.89 11.46 -11.90
CA GLU A 92 2.53 10.14 -12.42
C GLU A 92 2.23 9.19 -11.27
N GLY A 93 1.57 8.09 -11.56
CA GLY A 93 1.34 7.04 -10.60
C GLY A 93 2.58 6.17 -10.35
N ILE A 94 2.43 5.22 -9.44
CA ILE A 94 3.51 4.37 -8.90
C ILE A 94 4.31 3.62 -9.98
N TYR A 95 3.71 3.32 -11.14
CA TYR A 95 4.34 2.67 -12.29
C TYR A 95 4.33 3.55 -13.55
N ASN A 96 4.49 4.86 -13.41
CA ASN A 96 4.46 5.87 -14.48
C ASN A 96 3.13 5.93 -15.24
N GLN A 97 2.06 5.34 -14.69
CA GLN A 97 0.74 5.47 -15.29
C GLN A 97 0.14 6.86 -15.02
N LYS A 98 -0.76 7.27 -15.90
CA LYS A 98 -1.53 8.49 -15.72
C LYS A 98 -2.34 8.42 -14.41
N ILE A 99 -2.28 9.48 -13.63
CA ILE A 99 -3.12 9.64 -12.44
C ILE A 99 -4.60 9.63 -12.87
N SER A 100 -5.38 8.78 -12.23
CA SER A 100 -6.82 8.65 -12.47
C SER A 100 -7.56 8.59 -11.15
N GLU A 101 -8.77 9.10 -11.11
CA GLU A 101 -9.57 9.09 -9.88
C GLU A 101 -10.61 7.97 -9.90
N THR A 102 -10.73 7.29 -8.76
CA THR A 102 -11.82 6.39 -8.43
C THR A 102 -12.49 6.88 -7.14
N ASP A 103 -13.80 6.71 -7.04
CA ASP A 103 -14.56 7.20 -5.90
C ASP A 103 -14.67 6.19 -4.78
N THR A 104 -14.80 4.91 -5.10
CA THR A 104 -14.97 3.83 -4.13
C THR A 104 -13.65 3.12 -3.86
N CYS A 105 -13.26 3.04 -2.59
CA CYS A 105 -12.07 2.28 -2.21
C CYS A 105 -12.40 0.78 -2.18
N PRO A 106 -11.75 -0.06 -3.01
CA PRO A 106 -12.01 -1.50 -3.02
C PRO A 106 -11.42 -2.21 -1.79
N TYR A 107 -10.36 -1.68 -1.20
CA TYR A 107 -9.62 -2.34 -0.11
C TYR A 107 -10.48 -2.65 1.10
N ILE A 108 -11.45 -1.81 1.46
CA ILE A 108 -12.34 -2.01 2.60
C ILE A 108 -13.38 -3.14 2.41
N PHE A 109 -13.44 -3.74 1.22
CA PHE A 109 -14.32 -4.86 0.90
C PHE A 109 -13.62 -6.21 0.94
N TYR A 110 -12.28 -6.24 1.06
CA TYR A 110 -11.53 -7.50 1.10
C TYR A 110 -10.35 -7.50 2.08
N SER A 111 -10.07 -6.39 2.77
CA SER A 111 -8.97 -6.35 3.73
C SER A 111 -9.27 -5.49 4.96
N MET A 112 -8.59 -5.78 6.05
CA MET A 112 -8.47 -4.96 7.25
C MET A 112 -7.06 -5.18 7.83
N ALA A 113 -6.55 -4.25 8.64
CA ALA A 113 -5.23 -4.36 9.24
C ALA A 113 -5.32 -4.63 10.73
N VAL A 114 -4.70 -5.72 11.20
CA VAL A 114 -4.53 -6.00 12.62
C VAL A 114 -3.21 -5.41 13.09
N ASN A 115 -3.26 -4.47 14.01
CA ASN A 115 -2.10 -3.81 14.57
C ASN A 115 -1.43 -4.68 15.66
N SER A 116 -0.15 -4.44 15.94
CA SER A 116 0.63 -5.21 16.91
C SER A 116 0.08 -5.16 18.35
N ASP A 117 -0.72 -4.16 18.68
CA ASP A 117 -1.41 -4.02 19.98
C ASP A 117 -2.79 -4.69 20.02
N GLY A 118 -3.20 -5.36 18.94
CA GLY A 118 -4.47 -6.04 18.82
C GLY A 118 -5.63 -5.15 18.37
N THR A 119 -5.44 -3.85 18.16
CA THR A 119 -6.46 -3.01 17.51
C THR A 119 -6.57 -3.35 16.03
N VAL A 120 -7.72 -3.09 15.44
CA VAL A 120 -7.97 -3.34 14.00
C VAL A 120 -8.33 -2.05 13.31
N SER A 121 -7.53 -1.70 12.31
CA SER A 121 -7.78 -0.56 11.44
C SER A 121 -8.54 -0.97 10.18
N LEU A 122 -9.39 -0.09 9.69
CA LEU A 122 -10.13 -0.23 8.43
C LEU A 122 -9.20 -0.49 7.24
N CYS A 123 -8.02 0.11 7.25
CA CYS A 123 -7.09 0.13 6.12
C CYS A 123 -5.64 0.00 6.61
N PHE A 124 -4.80 -0.70 5.84
CA PHE A 124 -3.36 -0.84 6.10
C PHE A 124 -2.57 0.49 6.01
N LEU A 125 -3.14 1.53 5.39
CA LEU A 125 -2.56 2.87 5.29
C LEU A 125 -2.94 3.77 6.47
N ASP A 126 -3.78 3.33 7.40
CA ASP A 126 -4.18 4.08 8.59
C ASP A 126 -3.09 4.02 9.68
N TRP A 127 -1.93 4.54 9.38
CA TRP A 127 -0.80 4.56 10.34
C TRP A 127 -1.08 5.43 11.57
N ALA A 128 -1.89 6.47 11.41
CA ALA A 128 -2.32 7.34 12.51
C ALA A 128 -3.41 6.72 13.38
N ARG A 129 -3.91 5.51 13.02
CA ARG A 129 -4.96 4.76 13.73
C ARG A 129 -6.23 5.58 13.97
N LYS A 130 -6.62 6.35 12.98
CA LYS A 130 -7.84 7.18 13.02
C LYS A 130 -9.10 6.44 12.58
N LEU A 131 -8.93 5.27 11.97
CA LEU A 131 -9.98 4.43 11.41
C LEU A 131 -10.04 3.07 12.12
N LEU A 132 -10.03 3.06 13.45
CA LEU A 132 -10.14 1.81 14.22
C LEU A 132 -11.56 1.28 14.14
N ILE A 133 -11.70 0.00 13.75
CA ILE A 133 -12.98 -0.71 13.59
C ILE A 133 -13.17 -1.84 14.60
N GLY A 134 -12.14 -2.18 15.39
CA GLY A 134 -12.25 -3.22 16.39
C GLY A 134 -10.98 -3.50 17.19
N ASP A 135 -11.03 -4.56 18.00
CA ASP A 135 -9.93 -5.02 18.85
C ASP A 135 -10.04 -6.55 19.01
N VAL A 136 -9.07 -7.30 18.49
CA VAL A 136 -9.06 -8.77 18.52
C VAL A 136 -8.92 -9.35 19.92
N ARG A 137 -8.54 -8.54 20.91
CA ARG A 137 -8.52 -8.97 22.32
C ARG A 137 -9.92 -9.00 22.94
N LYS A 138 -10.92 -8.37 22.30
CA LYS A 138 -12.29 -8.22 22.80
C LYS A 138 -13.31 -8.96 21.95
N GLN A 139 -13.02 -9.15 20.67
CA GLN A 139 -13.96 -9.72 19.71
C GLN A 139 -13.24 -10.48 18.60
N SER A 140 -13.92 -11.41 17.94
CA SER A 140 -13.34 -12.17 16.83
C SER A 140 -13.17 -11.30 15.58
N LEU A 141 -12.21 -11.65 14.70
CA LEU A 141 -12.05 -11.00 13.40
C LEU A 141 -13.33 -11.04 12.57
N LYS A 142 -14.07 -12.15 12.63
CA LYS A 142 -15.37 -12.28 11.96
C LYS A 142 -16.36 -11.23 12.48
N SER A 143 -16.46 -11.05 13.79
CA SER A 143 -17.35 -10.07 14.39
C SER A 143 -16.96 -8.63 14.03
N ILE A 144 -15.66 -8.33 13.89
CA ILE A 144 -15.17 -7.04 13.43
C ILE A 144 -15.54 -6.83 11.94
N TRP A 145 -15.31 -7.86 11.11
CA TRP A 145 -15.60 -7.82 9.69
C TRP A 145 -17.11 -7.63 9.39
N GLU A 146 -17.95 -8.25 10.17
CA GLU A 146 -19.42 -8.15 10.07
C GLU A 146 -19.98 -6.97 10.91
N GLY A 147 -19.11 -6.17 11.52
CA GLY A 147 -19.49 -5.12 12.46
C GLY A 147 -20.01 -3.84 11.80
N ASP A 148 -20.75 -3.04 12.60
CA ASP A 148 -21.40 -1.80 12.13
C ASP A 148 -20.42 -0.75 11.66
N LEU A 149 -19.22 -0.67 12.26
CA LEU A 149 -18.20 0.32 11.88
C LEU A 149 -17.70 0.09 10.46
N LEU A 150 -17.29 -1.14 10.13
CA LEU A 150 -16.87 -1.47 8.76
C LEU A 150 -18.02 -1.29 7.77
N TYR A 151 -19.19 -1.80 8.10
CA TYR A 151 -20.38 -1.65 7.27
C TYR A 151 -20.71 -0.19 6.96
N GLY A 152 -20.66 0.69 7.97
CA GLY A 152 -20.91 2.12 7.77
C GLY A 152 -19.93 2.74 6.76
N HIS A 153 -18.63 2.44 6.88
CA HIS A 153 -17.63 2.90 5.91
C HIS A 153 -17.87 2.35 4.50
N GLN A 154 -18.22 1.06 4.39
CA GLN A 154 -18.55 0.45 3.09
C GLN A 154 -19.74 1.13 2.42
N VAL A 155 -20.82 1.37 3.17
CA VAL A 155 -22.01 2.07 2.67
C VAL A 155 -21.67 3.49 2.19
N GLU A 156 -20.93 4.26 2.99
CA GLU A 156 -20.56 5.63 2.61
C GLU A 156 -19.67 5.68 1.37
N HIS A 157 -18.74 4.74 1.23
CA HIS A 157 -17.92 4.65 0.02
C HIS A 157 -18.76 4.30 -1.23
N LEU A 158 -19.67 3.33 -1.12
CA LEU A 158 -20.55 2.94 -2.24
C LEU A 158 -21.55 4.03 -2.63
N LYS A 159 -21.86 4.96 -1.71
CA LYS A 159 -22.66 6.18 -1.99
C LYS A 159 -21.85 7.31 -2.62
N GLY A 160 -20.53 7.14 -2.84
CA GLY A 160 -19.66 8.19 -3.37
C GLY A 160 -19.22 9.23 -2.33
N ASN A 161 -19.44 9.00 -1.03
CA ASN A 161 -19.14 9.95 0.02
C ASN A 161 -17.68 9.88 0.53
N ARG A 162 -16.84 8.98 -0.02
CA ARG A 162 -15.44 8.82 0.40
C ARG A 162 -14.66 10.12 0.40
N LYS A 163 -14.83 10.95 -0.63
CA LYS A 163 -14.09 12.23 -0.76
C LYS A 163 -14.38 13.21 0.39
N ASN A 164 -15.54 13.09 1.03
CA ASN A 164 -15.93 13.91 2.17
C ASN A 164 -15.38 13.36 3.49
N HIS A 165 -14.82 12.15 3.50
CA HIS A 165 -14.29 11.55 4.72
C HIS A 165 -12.95 12.20 5.10
N PRO A 166 -12.73 12.61 6.35
CA PRO A 166 -11.57 13.42 6.76
C PRO A 166 -10.22 12.71 6.57
N VAL A 167 -10.21 11.40 6.57
CA VAL A 167 -9.01 10.56 6.33
C VAL A 167 -9.00 10.05 4.90
N CYS A 168 -10.02 9.27 4.49
CA CYS A 168 -10.05 8.62 3.18
C CYS A 168 -10.13 9.61 2.01
N GLY A 169 -10.69 10.80 2.23
CA GLY A 169 -10.75 11.86 1.22
C GLY A 169 -9.39 12.43 0.83
N LYS A 170 -8.38 12.30 1.70
CA LYS A 170 -7.01 12.77 1.47
C LYS A 170 -6.06 11.67 1.00
N CYS A 171 -6.54 10.44 0.87
CA CYS A 171 -5.72 9.29 0.48
C CYS A 171 -5.49 9.27 -1.03
N GLY A 172 -4.24 9.33 -1.45
CA GLY A 172 -3.83 9.24 -2.85
C GLY A 172 -3.68 7.82 -3.38
N GLN A 173 -3.92 6.79 -2.57
CA GLN A 173 -3.82 5.38 -2.99
C GLN A 173 -4.67 5.08 -4.23
N LEU A 174 -5.88 5.63 -4.30
CA LEU A 174 -6.81 5.33 -5.38
C LEU A 174 -6.46 6.05 -6.68
N SER A 175 -5.78 7.17 -6.62
CA SER A 175 -5.40 7.95 -7.80
C SER A 175 -4.00 7.62 -8.33
N HIS A 176 -3.05 7.28 -7.46
CA HIS A 176 -1.64 7.11 -7.83
C HIS A 176 -1.19 5.65 -7.87
N CYS A 177 -1.93 4.72 -7.25
CA CYS A 177 -1.67 3.30 -7.37
C CYS A 177 -2.63 2.66 -8.39
N LEU A 178 -2.64 1.32 -8.48
CA LEU A 178 -3.49 0.56 -9.39
C LEU A 178 -4.56 -0.23 -8.61
N PRO A 179 -5.54 0.43 -7.98
CA PRO A 179 -6.64 -0.25 -7.33
C PRO A 179 -7.62 -0.84 -8.36
N ASP A 180 -8.36 -1.88 -7.97
CA ASP A 180 -9.52 -2.31 -8.71
C ASP A 180 -10.55 -1.18 -8.78
N ASN A 181 -11.04 -0.86 -9.98
CA ASN A 181 -12.10 0.13 -10.12
C ASN A 181 -13.47 -0.54 -9.99
N ILE A 182 -14.12 -0.35 -8.84
CA ILE A 182 -15.44 -0.89 -8.53
C ILE A 182 -16.57 0.14 -8.68
N ASP A 183 -16.28 1.38 -9.07
CA ASP A 183 -17.28 2.45 -9.21
C ASP A 183 -18.44 2.08 -10.14
N PRO A 184 -18.22 1.42 -11.30
CA PRO A 184 -19.32 1.02 -12.17
C PRO A 184 -20.32 0.06 -11.52
N PHE A 185 -19.91 -0.61 -10.44
CA PHE A 185 -20.71 -1.61 -9.73
C PHE A 185 -21.22 -1.11 -8.37
N ALA A 186 -20.93 0.14 -7.98
CA ALA A 186 -21.19 0.66 -6.64
C ALA A 186 -22.67 0.53 -6.22
N GLY A 187 -23.60 0.85 -7.10
CA GLY A 187 -25.05 0.70 -6.84
C GLY A 187 -25.45 -0.75 -6.55
N MET A 188 -25.04 -1.68 -7.42
CA MET A 188 -25.33 -3.11 -7.24
C MET A 188 -24.67 -3.67 -5.96
N LEU A 189 -23.45 -3.24 -5.65
CA LEU A 189 -22.75 -3.67 -4.44
C LEU A 189 -23.44 -3.13 -3.18
N LEU A 190 -23.95 -1.90 -3.23
CA LEU A 190 -24.70 -1.32 -2.12
C LEU A 190 -25.99 -2.11 -1.83
N GLU A 191 -26.76 -2.43 -2.86
CA GLU A 191 -27.98 -3.26 -2.72
C GLU A 191 -27.67 -4.63 -2.11
N LYS A 192 -26.62 -5.32 -2.61
CA LYS A 192 -26.18 -6.61 -2.06
C LYS A 192 -25.74 -6.52 -0.61
N LEU A 193 -24.96 -5.47 -0.27
CA LEU A 193 -24.47 -5.25 1.08
C LEU A 193 -25.62 -5.02 2.07
N GLN A 194 -26.61 -4.21 1.68
CA GLN A 194 -27.81 -3.96 2.49
C GLN A 194 -28.69 -5.21 2.64
N ALA A 195 -28.89 -5.96 1.57
CA ALA A 195 -29.67 -7.21 1.61
C ALA A 195 -29.01 -8.28 2.49
N ALA A 196 -27.68 -8.36 2.52
CA ALA A 196 -26.94 -9.26 3.38
C ALA A 196 -27.07 -8.90 4.87
N ARG A 197 -27.23 -7.60 5.19
CA ARG A 197 -27.39 -7.10 6.56
C ARG A 197 -28.80 -7.29 7.12
N GLY A 198 -29.80 -7.34 6.26
CA GLY A 198 -31.22 -7.53 6.66
C GLY A 198 -31.60 -8.98 6.93
N ARG A 199 -30.66 -9.91 6.83
CA ARG A 199 -30.84 -11.34 7.12
C ARG A 199 -30.26 -11.70 8.49
#